data_f1571d1f4cba5688ca7529fb84c1edc7
#
_entry.id   f1571d1f4cba5688ca7529fb84c1edc7
#
_cell.length_a   1.000
_cell.length_b   1.000
_cell.length_c   1.000
_cell.angle_alpha   90.00
_cell.angle_beta   90.00
_cell.angle_gamma   90.00
#
_symmetry.space_group_name_H-M   'P 1'
#
loop_
_entity.id
_entity.type
_entity.pdbx_description
1 polymer ?
#
loop_
_entity_poly.entity_id
_entity_poly.type
_entity_poly.pdbx_seq_one_letter_code
_entity_poly.pdbx_strand_id
1 'polypeptide(L)'
;MTGSEETLKAVTNTDWGLPYLPRSALEQRRSDELMERREETEKRTVPYGCRFLLAAVDVQGGRNRRFVVQIVGYGENSERWLIDRYNIKSSMRSNADGESLQIDPSAYPEDWDLLISDVLNKQYRVEGLDGGFMPILAMAVDSGGEDGVTDNAYKFWRRCKRDGLSKRVYLVKGDSTKRQKLITRTYPDNTSRSDRHAKARGDVPLYLLQTDQLKDRISNALSRETVGANYIHFPAWLGEWFFDELTYEERGQDGKWRKPGKGNNEAFDLFCYAHAIAILRGYERIKWGDEDNVPYWAKLPGLNPDVIRKRDNCTGRRN
;
A
#
# COMPACT_ATOMS: atom_id res chain seq x y z
N MET A 1 -2.18 25.15 -8.50
CA MET A 1 -0.99 25.31 -7.63
C MET A 1 -1.16 24.34 -6.48
N THR A 2 -0.54 23.19 -6.55
CA THR A 2 -0.45 22.24 -5.45
C THR A 2 0.71 22.69 -4.56
N GLY A 3 0.45 23.67 -3.67
CA GLY A 3 1.41 24.05 -2.65
C GLY A 3 1.67 22.82 -1.76
N SER A 4 2.90 22.29 -1.77
CA SER A 4 3.26 21.25 -0.81
C SER A 4 3.15 21.87 0.58
N GLU A 5 2.76 21.08 1.57
CA GLU A 5 2.70 21.52 2.97
C GLU A 5 4.08 22.05 3.45
N GLU A 6 5.17 21.54 2.87
CA GLU A 6 6.52 22.04 3.09
C GLU A 6 6.72 23.46 2.56
N THR A 7 6.14 23.79 1.40
CA THR A 7 6.16 25.16 0.86
C THR A 7 5.37 26.09 1.75
N LEU A 8 4.18 25.68 2.20
CA LEU A 8 3.36 26.45 3.13
C LEU A 8 4.06 26.63 4.48
N LYS A 9 4.70 25.59 5.00
CA LYS A 9 5.52 25.62 6.20
C LYS A 9 6.69 26.60 6.08
N ALA A 10 7.40 26.55 4.95
CA ALA A 10 8.52 27.47 4.71
C ALA A 10 8.03 28.92 4.69
N VAL A 11 6.97 29.23 3.94
CA VAL A 11 6.39 30.58 3.87
C VAL A 11 5.88 31.04 5.23
N THR A 12 5.16 30.19 5.97
CA THR A 12 4.63 30.58 7.29
C THR A 12 5.73 30.84 8.30
N ASN A 13 6.77 30.01 8.33
CA ASN A 13 7.87 30.16 9.28
C ASN A 13 8.82 31.30 8.92
N THR A 14 9.09 31.50 7.60
CA THR A 14 10.12 32.44 7.14
C THR A 14 9.53 33.83 6.84
N ASP A 15 8.40 33.87 6.13
CA ASP A 15 7.84 35.15 5.66
C ASP A 15 6.90 35.77 6.68
N TRP A 16 6.20 34.94 7.46
CA TRP A 16 5.25 35.44 8.49
C TRP A 16 5.77 35.35 9.91
N GLY A 17 6.90 34.64 10.14
CA GLY A 17 7.50 34.48 11.46
C GLY A 17 6.62 33.75 12.47
N LEU A 18 5.61 33.00 11.99
CA LEU A 18 4.68 32.24 12.81
C LEU A 18 5.08 30.76 12.82
N PRO A 19 4.96 30.06 13.97
CA PRO A 19 5.14 28.63 13.98
C PRO A 19 4.06 27.97 13.09
N TYR A 20 4.49 27.33 12.02
CA TYR A 20 3.59 26.57 11.17
C TYR A 20 3.08 25.35 11.94
N LEU A 21 1.80 25.30 12.18
CA LEU A 21 1.10 24.10 12.67
C LEU A 21 0.41 23.47 11.46
N PRO A 22 0.76 22.22 11.08
CA PRO A 22 0.04 21.49 10.04
C PRO A 22 -1.44 21.41 10.40
N ARG A 23 -2.33 21.51 9.41
CA ARG A 23 -3.76 21.33 9.63
C ARG A 23 -4.07 20.03 10.38
N SER A 24 -3.35 18.96 10.06
CA SER A 24 -3.44 17.66 10.73
C SER A 24 -3.04 17.67 12.22
N ALA A 25 -2.32 18.70 12.69
CA ALA A 25 -1.95 18.86 14.10
C ALA A 25 -2.95 19.71 14.89
N LEU A 26 -3.85 20.42 14.20
CA LEU A 26 -4.85 21.29 14.82
C LEU A 26 -6.18 20.58 15.10
N GLU A 27 -6.44 19.49 14.39
CA GLU A 27 -7.67 18.73 14.53
C GLU A 27 -7.32 17.24 14.65
N GLN A 28 -7.50 16.68 15.84
CA GLN A 28 -7.52 15.23 16.03
C GLN A 28 -8.70 14.71 15.23
N ARG A 29 -8.40 14.04 14.11
CA ARG A 29 -9.43 13.52 13.22
C ARG A 29 -10.19 12.42 13.91
N ARG A 30 -11.51 12.48 13.89
CA ARG A 30 -12.36 11.48 14.49
C ARG A 30 -12.68 10.36 13.51
N SER A 31 -12.67 9.14 14.00
CA SER A 31 -12.98 7.95 13.18
C SER A 31 -14.41 7.97 12.66
N ASP A 32 -15.37 8.50 13.45
CA ASP A 32 -16.76 8.65 13.09
C ASP A 32 -16.96 9.59 11.86
N GLU A 33 -16.24 10.71 11.78
CA GLU A 33 -16.30 11.63 10.63
C GLU A 33 -15.86 10.96 9.32
N LEU A 34 -14.81 10.14 9.37
CA LEU A 34 -14.39 9.37 8.20
C LEU A 34 -15.36 8.24 7.86
N MET A 35 -15.98 7.64 8.89
CA MET A 35 -16.95 6.58 8.71
C MET A 35 -18.24 7.08 8.04
N GLU A 36 -18.65 8.31 8.30
CA GLU A 36 -19.80 8.95 7.63
C GLU A 36 -19.59 9.15 6.11
N ARG A 37 -18.34 9.17 5.66
CA ARG A 37 -17.97 9.31 4.23
C ARG A 37 -18.03 8.01 3.45
N ARG A 38 -18.47 6.91 4.05
CA ARG A 38 -18.59 5.62 3.37
C ARG A 38 -19.61 5.68 2.23
N GLU A 39 -19.26 5.02 1.14
CA GLU A 39 -20.04 4.97 -0.09
C GLU A 39 -20.59 3.57 -0.31
N GLU A 40 -21.81 3.48 -0.83
CA GLU A 40 -22.44 2.21 -1.22
C GLU A 40 -21.76 1.67 -2.48
N THR A 41 -20.68 0.95 -2.29
CA THR A 41 -19.94 0.26 -3.34
C THR A 41 -19.95 -1.24 -3.09
N GLU A 42 -20.08 -2.03 -4.16
CA GLU A 42 -20.04 -3.48 -4.07
C GLU A 42 -18.67 -3.94 -3.56
N LYS A 43 -18.68 -4.89 -2.62
CA LYS A 43 -17.45 -5.41 -2.02
C LYS A 43 -16.54 -6.02 -3.09
N ARG A 44 -15.24 -5.69 -3.03
CA ARG A 44 -14.22 -6.20 -3.96
C ARG A 44 -14.49 -5.85 -5.42
N THR A 45 -15.16 -4.74 -5.66
CA THR A 45 -15.40 -4.19 -6.99
C THR A 45 -14.56 -2.94 -7.18
N VAL A 46 -13.96 -2.83 -8.35
CA VAL A 46 -13.09 -1.71 -8.73
C VAL A 46 -13.94 -0.69 -9.48
N PRO A 47 -14.09 0.55 -8.99
CA PRO A 47 -14.78 1.61 -9.72
C PRO A 47 -14.11 1.89 -11.06
N TYR A 48 -14.89 2.24 -12.07
CA TYR A 48 -14.36 2.47 -13.43
C TYR A 48 -13.31 3.58 -13.52
N GLY A 49 -13.37 4.57 -12.62
CA GLY A 49 -12.35 5.63 -12.51
C GLY A 49 -10.98 5.17 -12.00
N CYS A 50 -10.92 3.99 -11.40
CA CYS A 50 -9.66 3.40 -10.94
C CYS A 50 -8.83 2.91 -12.13
N ARG A 51 -7.56 3.30 -12.16
CA ARG A 51 -6.63 3.02 -13.26
C ARG A 51 -5.76 1.78 -13.00
N PHE A 52 -5.40 1.53 -11.75
CA PHE A 52 -4.60 0.36 -11.35
C PHE A 52 -4.75 0.06 -9.86
N LEU A 53 -4.40 -1.15 -9.46
CA LEU A 53 -4.45 -1.62 -8.08
C LEU A 53 -3.06 -1.83 -7.51
N LEU A 54 -2.87 -1.42 -6.27
CA LEU A 54 -1.68 -1.74 -5.47
C LEU A 54 -2.09 -2.51 -4.23
N ALA A 55 -1.29 -3.51 -3.88
CA ALA A 55 -1.40 -4.21 -2.61
C ALA A 55 -0.35 -3.69 -1.62
N ALA A 56 -0.73 -3.56 -0.37
CA ALA A 56 0.17 -3.34 0.74
C ALA A 56 -0.01 -4.45 1.76
N VAL A 57 1.09 -4.96 2.29
CA VAL A 57 1.11 -6.08 3.24
C VAL A 57 1.96 -5.69 4.44
N ASP A 58 1.37 -5.80 5.62
CA ASP A 58 2.05 -5.69 6.90
C ASP A 58 2.21 -7.08 7.51
N VAL A 59 3.40 -7.37 8.06
CA VAL A 59 3.75 -8.68 8.61
C VAL A 59 3.68 -8.63 10.13
N GLN A 60 2.63 -9.21 10.68
CA GLN A 60 2.39 -9.23 12.11
C GLN A 60 2.93 -10.52 12.75
N GLY A 61 3.77 -10.34 13.78
CA GLY A 61 4.36 -11.41 14.58
C GLY A 61 3.58 -11.76 15.85
N GLY A 62 4.27 -12.40 16.82
CA GLY A 62 3.75 -12.76 18.14
C GLY A 62 2.71 -13.87 18.10
N ARG A 63 1.74 -13.85 19.01
CA ARG A 63 0.71 -14.90 19.11
C ARG A 63 -0.34 -14.84 17.99
N ASN A 64 -0.58 -13.68 17.40
CA ASN A 64 -1.59 -13.47 16.38
C ASN A 64 -0.94 -13.21 15.01
N ARG A 65 -0.04 -14.10 14.62
CA ARG A 65 0.70 -14.02 13.37
C ARG A 65 -0.24 -13.98 12.18
N ARG A 66 -0.03 -13.02 11.30
CA ARG A 66 -0.83 -12.86 10.10
C ARG A 66 -0.14 -11.93 9.10
N PHE A 67 -0.46 -12.07 7.84
CA PHE A 67 -0.28 -10.98 6.87
C PHE A 67 -1.56 -10.15 6.85
N VAL A 68 -1.41 -8.87 7.07
CA VAL A 68 -2.49 -7.89 6.97
C VAL A 68 -2.43 -7.26 5.59
N VAL A 69 -3.46 -7.47 4.78
CA VAL A 69 -3.45 -7.09 3.36
C VAL A 69 -4.47 -5.98 3.11
N GLN A 70 -4.05 -4.96 2.41
CA GLN A 70 -4.90 -3.86 1.94
C GLN A 70 -4.70 -3.63 0.46
N ILE A 71 -5.79 -3.57 -0.29
CA ILE A 71 -5.79 -3.31 -1.73
C ILE A 71 -6.33 -1.91 -1.96
N VAL A 72 -5.52 -1.07 -2.59
CA VAL A 72 -5.84 0.32 -2.88
C VAL A 72 -5.86 0.54 -4.38
N GLY A 73 -6.98 1.03 -4.88
CA GLY A 73 -7.12 1.51 -6.25
C GLY A 73 -6.63 2.95 -6.38
N TYR A 74 -6.01 3.27 -7.50
CA TYR A 74 -5.53 4.60 -7.85
C TYR A 74 -6.17 5.08 -9.15
N GLY A 75 -6.74 6.26 -9.12
CA GLY A 75 -7.25 7.00 -10.27
C GLY A 75 -6.37 8.19 -10.63
N GLU A 76 -6.90 9.13 -11.36
CA GLU A 76 -6.20 10.36 -11.71
C GLU A 76 -5.95 11.25 -10.48
N ASN A 77 -4.90 12.06 -10.55
CA ASN A 77 -4.64 13.10 -9.55
C ASN A 77 -4.64 12.62 -8.08
N SER A 78 -4.20 11.39 -7.85
CA SER A 78 -4.14 10.76 -6.51
C SER A 78 -5.49 10.51 -5.85
N GLU A 79 -6.57 10.40 -6.62
CA GLU A 79 -7.83 9.83 -6.16
C GLU A 79 -7.64 8.35 -5.86
N ARG A 80 -8.19 7.84 -4.77
CA ARG A 80 -7.94 6.50 -4.27
C ARG A 80 -9.21 5.84 -3.76
N TRP A 81 -9.26 4.52 -3.89
CA TRP A 81 -10.34 3.68 -3.39
C TRP A 81 -9.79 2.55 -2.55
N LEU A 82 -10.36 2.32 -1.37
CA LEU A 82 -10.12 1.07 -0.67
C LEU A 82 -10.96 -0.03 -1.32
N ILE A 83 -10.30 -1.02 -1.91
CA ILE A 83 -10.96 -2.10 -2.66
C ILE A 83 -11.18 -3.35 -1.80
N ASP A 84 -10.17 -3.74 -1.03
CA ASP A 84 -10.25 -4.93 -0.16
C ASP A 84 -9.34 -4.78 1.06
N ARG A 85 -9.72 -5.43 2.17
CA ARG A 85 -8.96 -5.48 3.41
C ARG A 85 -9.20 -6.82 4.08
N TYR A 86 -8.15 -7.61 4.26
CA TYR A 86 -8.26 -8.95 4.83
C TYR A 86 -6.95 -9.39 5.50
N ASN A 87 -7.04 -10.50 6.25
CA ASN A 87 -5.89 -11.12 6.89
C ASN A 87 -5.67 -12.52 6.31
N ILE A 88 -4.40 -12.88 6.10
CA ILE A 88 -3.99 -14.25 5.82
C ILE A 88 -3.43 -14.81 7.14
N LYS A 89 -4.11 -15.81 7.69
CA LYS A 89 -3.77 -16.41 8.99
C LYS A 89 -3.41 -17.89 8.88
N SER A 90 -3.92 -18.57 7.86
CA SER A 90 -3.74 -20.00 7.65
C SER A 90 -2.60 -20.28 6.70
N SER A 91 -1.71 -21.16 7.09
CA SER A 91 -0.61 -21.69 6.27
C SER A 91 -1.13 -22.75 5.29
N MET A 92 -0.34 -23.02 4.26
CA MET A 92 -0.51 -24.23 3.44
C MET A 92 -0.06 -25.50 4.17
N ARG A 93 0.65 -25.37 5.27
CA ARG A 93 1.06 -26.48 6.12
C ARG A 93 -0.12 -26.97 6.96
N SER A 94 -0.18 -28.27 7.20
CA SER A 94 -1.22 -28.91 8.03
C SER A 94 -0.60 -29.70 9.17
N ASN A 95 -1.37 -29.91 10.24
CA ASN A 95 -1.03 -30.83 11.30
C ASN A 95 -1.31 -32.29 10.90
N ALA A 96 -1.08 -33.25 11.80
CA ALA A 96 -1.30 -34.67 11.56
C ALA A 96 -2.79 -35.00 11.26
N ASP A 97 -3.71 -34.18 11.71
CA ASP A 97 -5.16 -34.32 11.54
C ASP A 97 -5.67 -33.64 10.25
N GLY A 98 -4.77 -33.02 9.46
CA GLY A 98 -5.09 -32.33 8.22
C GLY A 98 -5.62 -30.89 8.40
N GLU A 99 -5.61 -30.34 9.60
CA GLU A 99 -6.03 -28.97 9.86
C GLU A 99 -4.89 -27.97 9.50
N SER A 100 -5.25 -26.87 8.84
CA SER A 100 -4.29 -25.83 8.48
C SER A 100 -3.68 -25.19 9.70
N LEU A 101 -2.35 -25.11 9.73
CA LEU A 101 -1.61 -24.43 10.78
C LEU A 101 -1.68 -22.91 10.61
N GLN A 102 -1.45 -22.16 11.69
CA GLN A 102 -1.25 -20.73 11.61
C GLN A 102 0.05 -20.43 10.85
N ILE A 103 0.05 -19.34 10.05
CA ILE A 103 1.29 -18.89 9.40
C ILE A 103 2.33 -18.49 10.46
N ASP A 104 3.59 -18.64 10.09
CA ASP A 104 4.71 -18.13 10.87
C ASP A 104 5.78 -17.54 9.94
N PRO A 105 5.65 -16.25 9.57
CA PRO A 105 6.55 -15.61 8.64
C PRO A 105 8.02 -15.58 9.08
N SER A 106 8.26 -15.73 10.39
CA SER A 106 9.61 -15.74 10.95
C SER A 106 10.29 -17.10 10.80
N ALA A 107 9.55 -18.18 10.97
CA ALA A 107 10.08 -19.55 10.96
C ALA A 107 9.97 -20.24 9.60
N TYR A 108 8.92 -19.96 8.83
CA TYR A 108 8.59 -20.73 7.61
C TYR A 108 8.60 -19.84 6.35
N PRO A 109 9.68 -19.92 5.55
CA PRO A 109 9.79 -19.18 4.29
C PRO A 109 8.66 -19.48 3.29
N GLU A 110 8.10 -20.70 3.31
CA GLU A 110 7.00 -21.13 2.43
C GLU A 110 5.68 -20.39 2.69
N ASP A 111 5.45 -19.91 3.91
CA ASP A 111 4.25 -19.13 4.22
C ASP A 111 4.21 -17.82 3.42
N TRP A 112 5.36 -17.30 2.99
CA TRP A 112 5.45 -16.12 2.14
C TRP A 112 4.93 -16.33 0.72
N ASP A 113 4.83 -17.58 0.25
CA ASP A 113 4.33 -17.89 -1.08
C ASP A 113 2.81 -17.60 -1.20
N LEU A 114 2.11 -17.54 -0.06
CA LEU A 114 0.73 -17.04 0.03
C LEU A 114 0.60 -15.60 -0.46
N LEU A 115 1.64 -14.79 -0.37
CA LEU A 115 1.64 -13.43 -0.91
C LEU A 115 1.60 -13.40 -2.44
N ILE A 116 2.01 -14.48 -3.11
CA ILE A 116 1.86 -14.61 -4.56
C ILE A 116 0.46 -15.11 -4.90
N SER A 117 0.03 -16.24 -4.30
CA SER A 117 -1.26 -16.85 -4.62
C SER A 117 -2.45 -15.99 -4.20
N ASP A 118 -2.43 -15.48 -2.96
CA ASP A 118 -3.60 -14.88 -2.31
C ASP A 118 -3.58 -13.35 -2.33
N VAL A 119 -2.49 -12.73 -2.82
CA VAL A 119 -2.40 -11.27 -2.97
C VAL A 119 -2.07 -10.90 -4.41
N LEU A 120 -0.84 -11.16 -4.88
CA LEU A 120 -0.35 -10.62 -6.14
C LEU A 120 -1.10 -11.16 -7.38
N ASN A 121 -1.58 -12.39 -7.32
CA ASN A 121 -2.34 -13.04 -8.40
C ASN A 121 -3.85 -12.79 -8.32
N LYS A 122 -4.33 -12.09 -7.28
CA LYS A 122 -5.73 -11.70 -7.20
C LYS A 122 -6.12 -10.72 -8.30
N GLN A 123 -7.36 -10.84 -8.71
CA GLN A 123 -8.01 -9.99 -9.69
C GLN A 123 -9.36 -9.53 -9.13
N TYR A 124 -9.71 -8.30 -9.39
CA TYR A 124 -10.93 -7.68 -8.88
C TYR A 124 -11.84 -7.28 -10.04
N ARG A 125 -13.12 -7.56 -9.93
CA ARG A 125 -14.12 -7.19 -10.94
C ARG A 125 -14.15 -5.68 -11.12
N VAL A 126 -14.22 -5.23 -12.36
CA VAL A 126 -14.35 -3.81 -12.69
C VAL A 126 -15.81 -3.46 -12.91
N GLU A 127 -16.29 -2.44 -12.21
CA GLU A 127 -17.65 -1.91 -12.38
C GLU A 127 -17.84 -1.37 -13.81
N GLY A 128 -19.00 -1.65 -14.39
CA GLY A 128 -19.34 -1.18 -15.73
C GLY A 128 -18.53 -1.80 -16.88
N LEU A 129 -17.72 -2.83 -16.61
CA LEU A 129 -16.96 -3.55 -17.63
C LEU A 129 -17.28 -5.05 -17.57
N ASP A 130 -18.15 -5.51 -18.45
CA ASP A 130 -18.60 -6.90 -18.49
C ASP A 130 -17.41 -7.87 -18.62
N GLY A 131 -17.36 -8.85 -17.70
CA GLY A 131 -16.28 -9.82 -17.63
C GLY A 131 -14.89 -9.21 -17.38
N GLY A 132 -14.79 -7.92 -17.03
CA GLY A 132 -13.54 -7.23 -16.79
C GLY A 132 -12.99 -7.45 -15.39
N PHE A 133 -11.71 -7.84 -15.30
CA PHE A 133 -10.99 -8.04 -14.04
C PHE A 133 -9.66 -7.30 -14.06
N MET A 134 -9.45 -6.45 -13.07
CA MET A 134 -8.20 -5.70 -12.88
C MET A 134 -7.25 -6.48 -11.97
N PRO A 135 -6.03 -6.77 -12.42
CA PRO A 135 -5.01 -7.43 -11.60
C PRO A 135 -4.34 -6.43 -10.65
N ILE A 136 -3.64 -6.95 -9.65
CA ILE A 136 -2.73 -6.16 -8.81
C ILE A 136 -1.49 -5.80 -9.63
N LEU A 137 -1.20 -4.51 -9.80
CA LEU A 137 -0.03 -4.03 -10.53
C LEU A 137 1.27 -4.35 -9.78
N ALA A 138 1.29 -4.06 -8.49
CA ALA A 138 2.44 -4.29 -7.63
C ALA A 138 2.04 -4.39 -6.16
N MET A 139 2.94 -4.95 -5.35
CA MET A 139 2.74 -5.20 -3.93
C MET A 139 3.92 -4.64 -3.12
N ALA A 140 3.65 -3.87 -2.07
CA ALA A 140 4.57 -3.56 -0.99
C ALA A 140 4.45 -4.60 0.11
N VAL A 141 5.55 -5.05 0.66
CA VAL A 141 5.57 -5.94 1.82
C VAL A 141 6.50 -5.37 2.86
N ASP A 142 6.01 -5.15 4.08
CA ASP A 142 6.89 -4.79 5.19
C ASP A 142 7.87 -5.95 5.45
N SER A 143 9.13 -5.62 5.54
CA SER A 143 10.23 -6.56 5.79
C SER A 143 10.83 -6.40 7.18
N GLY A 144 10.24 -5.54 8.01
CA GLY A 144 10.58 -5.37 9.42
C GLY A 144 9.86 -6.39 10.31
N GLY A 145 10.19 -6.39 11.60
CA GLY A 145 9.50 -7.22 12.59
C GLY A 145 10.43 -8.07 13.45
N GLU A 146 9.94 -9.23 13.84
CA GLU A 146 10.67 -10.22 14.66
C GLU A 146 11.90 -10.77 13.95
N ASP A 147 12.82 -11.36 14.74
CA ASP A 147 13.95 -12.09 14.21
C ASP A 147 13.47 -13.19 13.25
N GLY A 148 14.15 -13.32 12.11
CA GLY A 148 13.78 -14.26 11.04
C GLY A 148 12.84 -13.69 9.97
N VAL A 149 11.97 -12.73 10.27
CA VAL A 149 11.06 -12.10 9.30
C VAL A 149 11.86 -11.44 8.17
N THR A 150 12.86 -10.64 8.50
CA THR A 150 13.69 -9.95 7.51
C THR A 150 14.42 -10.93 6.58
N ASP A 151 14.99 -12.01 7.15
CA ASP A 151 15.70 -13.03 6.37
C ASP A 151 14.76 -13.76 5.41
N ASN A 152 13.57 -14.11 5.88
CA ASN A 152 12.56 -14.79 5.06
C ASN A 152 11.98 -13.84 4.00
N ALA A 153 11.81 -12.54 4.30
CA ALA A 153 11.45 -11.53 3.30
C ALA A 153 12.49 -11.47 2.16
N TYR A 154 13.79 -11.52 2.49
CA TYR A 154 14.85 -11.51 1.47
C TYR A 154 14.89 -12.81 0.66
N LYS A 155 14.68 -13.97 1.30
CA LYS A 155 14.53 -15.26 0.59
C LYS A 155 13.31 -15.23 -0.34
N PHE A 156 12.18 -14.71 0.12
CA PHE A 156 10.98 -14.53 -0.68
C PHE A 156 11.24 -13.63 -1.89
N TRP A 157 11.87 -12.48 -1.70
CA TRP A 157 12.17 -11.58 -2.81
C TRP A 157 13.09 -12.25 -3.86
N ARG A 158 14.10 -13.02 -3.43
CA ARG A 158 14.97 -13.78 -4.34
C ARG A 158 14.19 -14.83 -5.15
N ARG A 159 13.20 -15.51 -4.54
CA ARG A 159 12.27 -16.37 -5.29
C ARG A 159 11.48 -15.57 -6.31
N CYS A 160 10.87 -14.46 -5.89
CA CYS A 160 10.16 -13.56 -6.81
C CYS A 160 11.05 -13.08 -7.98
N LYS A 161 12.32 -12.79 -7.73
CA LYS A 161 13.28 -12.42 -8.79
C LYS A 161 13.51 -13.56 -9.77
N ARG A 162 13.73 -14.77 -9.28
CA ARG A 162 13.92 -15.97 -10.13
C ARG A 162 12.67 -16.22 -10.99
N ASP A 163 11.49 -15.99 -10.45
CA ASP A 163 10.21 -16.24 -11.10
C ASP A 163 9.71 -15.03 -11.94
N GLY A 164 10.57 -14.02 -12.17
CA GLY A 164 10.28 -12.86 -13.01
C GLY A 164 9.38 -11.80 -12.36
N LEU A 165 9.07 -11.92 -11.07
CA LEU A 165 8.13 -11.06 -10.34
C LEU A 165 8.80 -9.87 -9.64
N SER A 166 10.12 -9.70 -9.71
CA SER A 166 10.88 -8.70 -8.98
C SER A 166 10.46 -7.25 -9.24
N LYS A 167 9.82 -6.97 -10.39
CA LYS A 167 9.29 -5.64 -10.73
C LYS A 167 7.92 -5.36 -10.12
N ARG A 168 7.29 -6.38 -9.51
CA ARG A 168 5.97 -6.29 -8.92
C ARG A 168 5.99 -6.42 -7.38
N VAL A 169 7.11 -6.82 -6.78
CA VAL A 169 7.27 -7.03 -5.33
C VAL A 169 8.31 -6.06 -4.79
N TYR A 170 7.89 -5.24 -3.84
CA TYR A 170 8.72 -4.22 -3.19
C TYR A 170 8.81 -4.50 -1.70
N LEU A 171 9.99 -4.81 -1.19
CA LEU A 171 10.22 -4.86 0.25
C LEU A 171 10.39 -3.44 0.78
N VAL A 172 9.59 -3.08 1.76
CA VAL A 172 9.59 -1.75 2.38
C VAL A 172 9.95 -1.86 3.86
N LYS A 173 10.46 -0.78 4.42
CA LYS A 173 10.70 -0.65 5.87
C LYS A 173 10.58 0.82 6.26
N GLY A 174 9.90 1.09 7.37
CA GLY A 174 9.87 2.42 7.96
C GLY A 174 11.26 2.88 8.39
N ASP A 175 11.59 4.14 8.14
CA ASP A 175 12.85 4.76 8.55
C ASP A 175 12.55 6.04 9.34
N SER A 176 12.89 6.02 10.62
CA SER A 176 12.74 7.18 11.53
C SER A 176 13.87 8.18 11.43
N THR A 177 14.93 7.88 10.66
CA THR A 177 16.04 8.81 10.46
C THR A 177 15.64 9.92 9.49
N LYS A 178 15.91 11.18 9.85
CA LYS A 178 15.62 12.30 8.94
C LYS A 178 16.49 12.21 7.68
N ARG A 179 15.88 11.83 6.56
CA ARG A 179 16.51 11.83 5.23
C ARG A 179 15.83 12.84 4.34
N GLN A 180 16.56 13.39 3.38
CA GLN A 180 16.00 14.33 2.39
C GLN A 180 15.03 13.64 1.42
N LYS A 181 15.26 12.36 1.11
CA LYS A 181 14.44 11.62 0.15
C LYS A 181 13.31 10.88 0.85
N LEU A 182 12.10 11.05 0.36
CA LEU A 182 10.90 10.37 0.85
C LEU A 182 11.04 8.84 0.83
N ILE A 183 11.68 8.30 -0.23
CA ILE A 183 11.95 6.88 -0.41
C ILE A 183 13.41 6.70 -0.79
N THR A 184 14.15 5.89 -0.03
CA THR A 184 15.55 5.58 -0.32
C THR A 184 15.70 4.09 -0.59
N ARG A 185 16.22 3.73 -1.77
CA ARG A 185 16.57 2.34 -2.07
C ARG A 185 17.95 2.01 -1.52
N THR A 186 18.03 0.91 -0.78
CA THR A 186 19.26 0.34 -0.22
C THR A 186 19.36 -1.15 -0.54
N TYR A 187 20.51 -1.74 -0.26
CA TYR A 187 20.78 -3.18 -0.47
C TYR A 187 21.43 -3.71 0.81
N PRO A 188 20.63 -4.06 1.81
CA PRO A 188 21.12 -4.43 3.13
C PRO A 188 21.85 -5.77 3.16
N ASP A 189 21.62 -6.64 2.16
CA ASP A 189 22.33 -7.90 2.00
C ASP A 189 23.78 -7.74 1.48
N ASN A 190 24.19 -6.54 1.12
CA ASN A 190 25.58 -6.18 0.86
C ASN A 190 26.29 -5.79 2.17
N THR A 191 26.49 -6.75 3.06
CA THR A 191 27.01 -6.49 4.41
C THR A 191 28.49 -6.80 4.57
N SER A 192 29.09 -7.60 3.70
CA SER A 192 30.49 -7.96 3.81
C SER A 192 31.41 -6.76 3.54
N ARG A 193 32.53 -6.70 4.28
CA ARG A 193 33.51 -5.63 4.10
C ARG A 193 34.20 -5.70 2.74
N SER A 194 34.42 -6.91 2.23
CA SER A 194 34.98 -7.16 0.90
C SER A 194 34.07 -6.69 -0.22
N ASP A 195 32.75 -6.94 -0.11
CA ASP A 195 31.77 -6.53 -1.10
C ASP A 195 31.66 -5.00 -1.17
N ARG A 196 31.75 -4.30 -0.02
CA ARG A 196 31.78 -2.82 0.02
C ARG A 196 33.02 -2.26 -0.64
N HIS A 197 34.20 -2.85 -0.42
CA HIS A 197 35.44 -2.44 -1.08
C HIS A 197 35.40 -2.68 -2.59
N ALA A 198 34.86 -3.79 -3.03
CA ALA A 198 34.67 -4.11 -4.44
C ALA A 198 33.51 -3.31 -5.08
N LYS A 199 32.81 -2.45 -4.31
CA LYS A 199 31.57 -1.77 -4.73
C LYS A 199 30.51 -2.74 -5.26
N ALA A 200 30.55 -3.99 -4.80
CA ALA A 200 29.56 -4.97 -5.15
C ALA A 200 28.18 -4.54 -4.63
N ARG A 201 27.16 -4.64 -5.46
CA ARG A 201 25.81 -4.30 -5.09
C ARG A 201 25.13 -5.56 -4.56
N GLY A 202 24.45 -5.45 -3.43
CA GLY A 202 23.58 -6.51 -2.93
C GLY A 202 22.47 -6.85 -3.91
N ASP A 203 21.84 -7.98 -3.70
CA ASP A 203 20.85 -8.57 -4.60
C ASP A 203 19.42 -8.12 -4.28
N VAL A 204 19.13 -7.89 -3.00
CA VAL A 204 17.77 -7.56 -2.50
C VAL A 204 17.62 -6.06 -2.32
N PRO A 205 16.80 -5.38 -3.14
CA PRO A 205 16.49 -3.97 -2.92
C PRO A 205 15.49 -3.84 -1.76
N LEU A 206 15.86 -3.03 -0.78
CA LEU A 206 14.99 -2.60 0.30
C LEU A 206 14.69 -1.10 0.16
N TYR A 207 13.43 -0.72 0.28
CA TYR A 207 12.99 0.65 0.19
C TYR A 207 12.71 1.20 1.60
N LEU A 208 13.57 2.09 2.06
CA LEU A 208 13.43 2.80 3.33
C LEU A 208 12.46 3.97 3.13
N LEU A 209 11.41 4.02 3.92
CA LEU A 209 10.32 4.97 3.82
C LEU A 209 10.40 6.04 4.92
N GLN A 210 10.32 7.30 4.56
CA GLN A 210 10.13 8.40 5.51
C GLN A 210 8.67 8.40 5.95
N THR A 211 8.36 7.58 6.96
CA THR A 211 6.98 7.30 7.37
C THR A 211 6.23 8.54 7.81
N ASP A 212 6.88 9.45 8.55
CA ASP A 212 6.22 10.70 8.99
C ASP A 212 5.75 11.54 7.80
N GLN A 213 6.58 11.69 6.75
CA GLN A 213 6.21 12.46 5.56
C GLN A 213 5.13 11.76 4.71
N LEU A 214 5.17 10.42 4.61
CA LEU A 214 4.12 9.66 3.94
C LEU A 214 2.80 9.76 4.70
N LYS A 215 2.83 9.68 6.03
CA LYS A 215 1.67 9.88 6.90
C LYS A 215 1.09 11.27 6.75
N ASP A 216 1.92 12.32 6.65
CA ASP A 216 1.45 13.66 6.34
C ASP A 216 0.67 13.72 5.03
N ARG A 217 1.18 13.07 3.96
CA ARG A 217 0.49 13.02 2.67
C ARG A 217 -0.85 12.28 2.72
N ILE A 218 -0.89 11.14 3.39
CA ILE A 218 -2.14 10.38 3.56
C ILE A 218 -3.11 11.15 4.47
N SER A 219 -2.63 11.73 5.56
CA SER A 219 -3.44 12.55 6.45
C SER A 219 -4.07 13.74 5.73
N ASN A 220 -3.31 14.43 4.86
CA ASN A 220 -3.85 15.51 4.04
C ASN A 220 -4.91 15.01 3.03
N ALA A 221 -4.74 13.81 2.48
CA ALA A 221 -5.73 13.18 1.62
C ALA A 221 -7.01 12.82 2.39
N LEU A 222 -6.89 12.32 3.62
CA LEU A 222 -8.01 12.04 4.50
C LEU A 222 -8.80 13.30 4.89
N SER A 223 -8.18 14.48 4.89
CA SER A 223 -8.85 15.76 5.17
C SER A 223 -9.62 16.33 3.97
N ARG A 224 -9.60 15.65 2.80
CA ARG A 224 -10.38 16.11 1.65
C ARG A 224 -11.85 15.78 1.85
N GLU A 225 -12.70 16.80 1.69
CA GLU A 225 -14.17 16.66 1.80
C GLU A 225 -14.82 16.53 0.42
N THR A 226 -14.15 17.01 -0.63
CA THR A 226 -14.67 17.00 -1.99
C THR A 226 -14.01 15.89 -2.80
N VAL A 227 -14.83 15.08 -3.46
CA VAL A 227 -14.40 14.02 -4.39
C VAL A 227 -13.51 14.60 -5.50
N GLY A 228 -12.51 13.86 -5.90
CA GLY A 228 -11.55 14.20 -6.94
C GLY A 228 -10.09 14.12 -6.47
N ALA A 229 -9.28 15.09 -6.85
CA ALA A 229 -7.83 15.05 -6.57
C ALA A 229 -7.50 14.81 -5.09
N ASN A 230 -6.70 13.76 -4.85
CA ASN A 230 -6.29 13.30 -3.50
C ASN A 230 -7.41 12.77 -2.59
N TYR A 231 -8.64 12.64 -3.06
CA TYR A 231 -9.71 12.08 -2.25
C TYR A 231 -9.50 10.58 -2.01
N ILE A 232 -9.96 10.08 -0.85
CA ILE A 232 -9.95 8.65 -0.53
C ILE A 232 -11.38 8.18 -0.29
N HIS A 233 -11.83 7.26 -1.11
CA HIS A 233 -13.14 6.63 -1.05
C HIS A 233 -13.12 5.41 -0.13
N PHE A 234 -14.13 5.29 0.70
CA PHE A 234 -14.30 4.18 1.63
C PHE A 234 -15.61 3.44 1.36
N PRO A 235 -15.59 2.13 1.12
CA PRO A 235 -16.81 1.36 0.90
C PRO A 235 -17.60 1.16 2.20
N ALA A 236 -18.93 1.08 2.09
CA ALA A 236 -19.86 0.96 3.21
C ALA A 236 -19.66 -0.30 4.07
N TRP A 237 -19.05 -1.36 3.53
CA TRP A 237 -18.78 -2.60 4.28
C TRP A 237 -17.65 -2.50 5.32
N LEU A 238 -16.91 -1.38 5.35
CA LEU A 238 -15.88 -1.14 6.37
C LEU A 238 -16.53 -0.85 7.72
N GLY A 239 -16.05 -1.56 8.75
CA GLY A 239 -16.45 -1.31 10.13
C GLY A 239 -15.62 -0.20 10.80
N GLU A 240 -16.09 0.27 11.96
CA GLU A 240 -15.45 1.28 12.79
C GLU A 240 -13.96 0.99 13.06
N TRP A 241 -13.61 -0.26 13.34
CA TRP A 241 -12.23 -0.71 13.59
C TRP A 241 -11.22 -0.24 12.53
N PHE A 242 -11.65 -0.12 11.27
CA PHE A 242 -10.77 0.34 10.18
C PHE A 242 -10.47 1.84 10.29
N PHE A 243 -11.48 2.62 10.64
CA PHE A 243 -11.32 4.06 10.82
C PHE A 243 -10.57 4.39 12.10
N ASP A 244 -10.70 3.57 13.14
CA ASP A 244 -9.88 3.66 14.34
C ASP A 244 -8.40 3.42 14.02
N GLU A 245 -8.07 2.40 13.21
CA GLU A 245 -6.70 2.18 12.74
C GLU A 245 -6.14 3.37 11.91
N LEU A 246 -6.99 4.07 11.13
CA LEU A 246 -6.58 5.23 10.33
C LEU A 246 -6.31 6.48 11.17
N THR A 247 -6.96 6.61 12.30
CA THR A 247 -6.93 7.82 13.14
C THR A 247 -6.20 7.62 14.46
N TYR A 248 -5.66 6.42 14.69
CA TYR A 248 -5.05 6.04 15.96
C TYR A 248 -3.78 6.81 16.28
N GLU A 249 -2.99 7.16 15.27
CA GLU A 249 -1.76 7.90 15.47
C GLU A 249 -1.98 9.40 15.49
N GLU A 250 -1.22 10.08 16.33
CA GLU A 250 -1.23 11.51 16.49
C GLU A 250 0.09 12.12 16.00
N ARG A 251 -0.01 13.28 15.36
CA ARG A 251 1.15 14.03 14.92
C ARG A 251 1.62 14.98 16.01
N GLY A 252 2.82 14.76 16.53
CA GLY A 252 3.43 15.63 17.52
C GLY A 252 3.91 16.97 16.93
N GLN A 253 4.12 17.96 17.79
CA GLN A 253 4.68 19.27 17.41
C GLN A 253 6.07 19.19 16.77
N ASP A 254 6.82 18.14 17.07
CA ASP A 254 8.13 17.85 16.45
C ASP A 254 8.02 17.25 15.04
N GLY A 255 6.80 17.10 14.53
CA GLY A 255 6.52 16.57 13.21
C GLY A 255 6.58 15.05 13.09
N LYS A 256 6.59 14.32 14.21
CA LYS A 256 6.58 12.85 14.22
C LYS A 256 5.20 12.31 14.54
N TRP A 257 4.84 11.25 13.85
CA TRP A 257 3.64 10.47 14.14
C TRP A 257 3.91 9.45 15.23
N ARG A 258 3.03 9.33 16.19
CA ARG A 258 3.16 8.41 17.34
C ARG A 258 1.83 7.80 17.72
N LYS A 259 1.89 6.55 18.17
CA LYS A 259 0.75 5.89 18.81
C LYS A 259 0.60 6.43 20.23
N PRO A 260 -0.59 6.88 20.65
CA PRO A 260 -0.84 7.29 22.02
C PRO A 260 -0.86 6.12 23.01
N GLY A 261 -0.97 4.89 22.53
CA GLY A 261 -1.04 3.67 23.31
C GLY A 261 -0.72 2.40 22.53
N LYS A 262 -1.39 1.28 22.85
CA LYS A 262 -1.17 -0.04 22.24
C LYS A 262 -2.15 -0.40 21.13
N GLY A 263 -2.86 0.55 20.57
CA GLY A 263 -3.81 0.32 19.49
C GLY A 263 -3.15 0.00 18.15
N ASN A 264 -3.97 -0.45 17.24
CA ASN A 264 -3.57 -0.81 15.88
C ASN A 264 -3.58 0.42 14.97
N ASN A 265 -2.68 0.46 13.99
CA ASN A 265 -2.56 1.52 12.99
C ASN A 265 -2.33 0.94 11.57
N GLU A 266 -2.56 -0.36 11.39
CA GLU A 266 -2.19 -1.06 10.15
C GLU A 266 -2.83 -0.40 8.92
N ALA A 267 -4.08 0.08 9.00
CA ALA A 267 -4.75 0.73 7.87
C ALA A 267 -3.99 1.98 7.40
N PHE A 268 -3.47 2.77 8.34
CA PHE A 268 -2.71 3.98 8.01
C PHE A 268 -1.35 3.65 7.39
N ASP A 269 -0.60 2.72 7.98
CA ASP A 269 0.70 2.28 7.45
C ASP A 269 0.56 1.65 6.06
N LEU A 270 -0.47 0.83 5.84
CA LEU A 270 -0.71 0.18 4.56
C LEU A 270 -1.07 1.18 3.44
N PHE A 271 -1.78 2.27 3.74
CA PHE A 271 -1.95 3.37 2.79
C PHE A 271 -0.60 4.03 2.44
N CYS A 272 0.27 4.23 3.44
CA CYS A 272 1.60 4.77 3.21
C CYS A 272 2.45 3.86 2.32
N TYR A 273 2.41 2.54 2.54
CA TYR A 273 3.14 1.57 1.72
C TYR A 273 2.63 1.53 0.28
N ALA A 274 1.31 1.51 0.08
CA ALA A 274 0.72 1.59 -1.25
C ALA A 274 1.12 2.89 -1.96
N HIS A 275 1.07 4.03 -1.27
CA HIS A 275 1.46 5.32 -1.84
C HIS A 275 2.95 5.38 -2.19
N ALA A 276 3.82 4.81 -1.37
CA ALA A 276 5.24 4.71 -1.68
C ALA A 276 5.50 3.94 -2.98
N ILE A 277 4.78 2.83 -3.22
CA ILE A 277 4.92 2.09 -4.49
C ILE A 277 4.39 2.91 -5.67
N ALA A 278 3.27 3.61 -5.52
CA ALA A 278 2.74 4.48 -6.56
C ALA A 278 3.80 5.50 -7.00
N ILE A 279 4.48 6.15 -6.05
CA ILE A 279 5.58 7.09 -6.32
C ILE A 279 6.73 6.38 -7.04
N LEU A 280 7.16 5.20 -6.58
CA LEU A 280 8.24 4.42 -7.20
C LEU A 280 7.90 3.99 -8.64
N ARG A 281 6.64 3.75 -8.94
CA ARG A 281 6.12 3.47 -10.28
C ARG A 281 6.03 4.71 -11.17
N GLY A 282 6.32 5.90 -10.62
CA GLY A 282 6.30 7.15 -11.38
C GLY A 282 4.92 7.77 -11.52
N TYR A 283 3.96 7.36 -10.68
CA TYR A 283 2.59 7.83 -10.71
C TYR A 283 2.46 9.37 -10.72
N GLU A 284 3.22 10.07 -9.86
CA GLU A 284 3.19 11.54 -9.75
C GLU A 284 3.69 12.26 -11.02
N ARG A 285 4.30 11.54 -11.96
CA ARG A 285 4.82 12.09 -13.23
C ARG A 285 3.85 11.91 -14.40
N ILE A 286 2.74 11.20 -14.18
CA ILE A 286 1.75 10.96 -15.23
C ILE A 286 1.04 12.26 -15.56
N LYS A 287 1.03 12.62 -16.83
CA LYS A 287 0.29 13.76 -17.37
C LYS A 287 -1.10 13.28 -17.79
N TRP A 288 -2.05 13.33 -16.87
CA TRP A 288 -3.39 12.78 -17.06
C TRP A 288 -4.21 13.44 -18.17
N GLY A 289 -3.90 14.67 -18.53
CA GLY A 289 -4.56 15.37 -19.65
C GLY A 289 -4.12 14.93 -21.06
N ASP A 290 -3.18 13.97 -21.16
CA ASP A 290 -2.60 13.48 -22.40
C ASP A 290 -2.68 11.96 -22.43
N GLU A 291 -3.82 11.42 -22.86
CA GLU A 291 -4.12 9.97 -22.85
C GLU A 291 -3.10 9.14 -23.66
N ASP A 292 -2.46 9.71 -24.67
CA ASP A 292 -1.46 9.01 -25.48
C ASP A 292 -0.17 8.76 -24.66
N ASN A 293 0.16 9.65 -23.76
CA ASN A 293 1.32 9.57 -22.88
C ASN A 293 1.05 8.93 -21.51
N VAL A 294 -0.21 8.60 -21.19
CA VAL A 294 -0.53 7.80 -20.00
C VAL A 294 0.05 6.38 -20.17
N PRO A 295 0.86 5.89 -19.22
CA PRO A 295 1.39 4.53 -19.28
C PRO A 295 0.27 3.50 -19.44
N TYR A 296 0.52 2.43 -20.23
CA TYR A 296 -0.51 1.42 -20.53
C TYR A 296 -1.19 0.84 -19.28
N TRP A 297 -0.42 0.63 -18.19
CA TRP A 297 -0.92 0.11 -16.92
C TRP A 297 -1.77 1.11 -16.11
N ALA A 298 -1.79 2.38 -16.51
CA ALA A 298 -2.56 3.46 -15.89
C ALA A 298 -3.68 4.00 -16.80
N LYS A 299 -3.96 3.34 -17.92
CA LYS A 299 -5.09 3.68 -18.78
C LYS A 299 -6.41 3.28 -18.14
N LEU A 300 -7.52 3.87 -18.61
CA LEU A 300 -8.87 3.44 -18.20
C LEU A 300 -9.04 1.93 -18.35
N PRO A 301 -9.82 1.27 -17.49
CA PRO A 301 -9.97 -0.19 -17.51
C PRO A 301 -10.32 -0.77 -18.87
N GLY A 302 -11.14 -0.08 -19.65
CA GLY A 302 -11.49 -0.49 -21.03
C GLY A 302 -10.34 -0.45 -22.04
N LEU A 303 -9.29 0.33 -21.76
CA LEU A 303 -8.10 0.56 -22.61
C LEU A 303 -6.82 -0.05 -22.02
N ASN A 304 -6.85 -0.51 -20.79
CA ASN A 304 -5.71 -1.10 -20.10
C ASN A 304 -5.52 -2.57 -20.54
N PRO A 305 -4.41 -2.92 -21.20
CA PRO A 305 -4.18 -4.28 -21.67
C PRO A 305 -3.99 -5.31 -20.55
N ASP A 306 -3.67 -4.86 -19.32
CA ASP A 306 -3.52 -5.76 -18.16
C ASP A 306 -4.88 -6.16 -17.58
N VAL A 307 -5.97 -5.45 -17.91
CA VAL A 307 -7.34 -5.80 -17.52
C VAL A 307 -7.81 -7.00 -18.33
N ILE A 308 -8.03 -8.11 -17.63
CA ILE A 308 -8.42 -9.39 -18.23
C ILE A 308 -9.91 -9.37 -18.49
N ARG A 309 -10.32 -9.71 -19.71
CA ARG A 309 -11.74 -9.94 -20.06
C ARG A 309 -12.02 -11.43 -20.12
N LYS A 310 -12.75 -11.95 -19.13
CA LYS A 310 -13.27 -13.31 -19.17
C LYS A 310 -14.51 -13.30 -20.07
N ARG A 311 -14.47 -14.02 -21.20
CA ARG A 311 -15.65 -14.25 -22.01
C ARG A 311 -16.59 -15.13 -21.18
N ASP A 312 -17.84 -14.69 -21.00
CA ASP A 312 -18.89 -15.59 -20.51
C ASP A 312 -18.97 -16.74 -21.51
N ASN A 313 -18.63 -17.93 -21.06
CA ASN A 313 -18.97 -19.16 -21.76
C ASN A 313 -20.49 -19.33 -21.62
N CYS A 314 -21.25 -18.56 -22.37
CA CYS A 314 -22.63 -18.89 -22.68
C CYS A 314 -22.59 -20.19 -23.48
N THR A 315 -22.57 -21.33 -22.78
CA THR A 315 -22.97 -22.60 -23.35
C THR A 315 -24.45 -22.48 -23.68
N GLY A 316 -24.74 -21.99 -24.87
CA GLY A 316 -26.04 -22.13 -25.49
C GLY A 316 -26.32 -23.62 -25.62
N ARG A 317 -27.09 -24.17 -24.70
CA ARG A 317 -27.87 -25.37 -25.00
C ARG A 317 -28.81 -24.98 -26.15
N ARG A 318 -28.40 -25.33 -27.36
CA ARG A 318 -29.34 -25.45 -28.45
C ARG A 318 -30.16 -26.71 -28.16
N ASN A 319 -31.44 -26.52 -27.92
CA ASN A 319 -32.45 -27.56 -27.98
C ASN A 319 -32.53 -28.13 -29.42
#